data_5f296c7f459b2f7434129133a14eff3b
#
_entry.id   5f296c7f459b2f7434129133a14eff3b
#
_cell.length_a   1.000
_cell.length_b   1.000
_cell.length_c   1.000
_cell.angle_alpha   90.00
_cell.angle_beta   90.00
_cell.angle_gamma   90.00
#
_symmetry.space_group_name_H-M   'P 1'
#
loop_
_entity.id
_entity.type
_entity.pdbx_description
1 polymer ?
#
loop_
_entity_poly.entity_id
_entity_poly.type
_entity_poly.pdbx_seq_one_letter_code
_entity_poly.pdbx_strand_id
1 'polypeptide(L)'
;MPGRIEIDDVQPVVSCGAYPAKAVVGEVVPVCASVWREGHDAVAATLVVRYLGAAYPPLGQNPTRRVKALDAAEVAGSTTSTAAKVKPRAYPMTLGATPDLFHGQFVPDRVGLWTFRIDGWGDPITTWRNAVTAKLDAGQGETELNNDLLVGAQLLERAATGVPREHRSPLLDAAAALRQPGDPVARAALALSHEVTDLLWQYPLRELVTRGSQFGVWVDRPLARCGAWDEMFPRSTGGWDRHGRPVDGTFRTA
;
A
#
# COMPACT_ATOMS: atom_id res chain seq x y z
N MET A 1 -2.95 -21.45 5.42
CA MET A 1 -1.74 -21.86 4.70
C MET A 1 -0.85 -20.63 4.60
N PRO A 2 0.46 -20.72 4.79
CA PRO A 2 1.35 -19.62 4.47
C PRO A 2 1.12 -19.23 3.00
N GLY A 3 1.15 -17.93 2.72
CA GLY A 3 1.05 -17.42 1.36
C GLY A 3 2.22 -17.93 0.51
N ARG A 4 2.05 -17.96 -0.80
CA ARG A 4 3.16 -18.31 -1.72
C ARG A 4 4.05 -17.11 -2.03
N ILE A 5 3.70 -15.93 -1.51
CA ILE A 5 4.44 -14.69 -1.68
C ILE A 5 4.77 -14.19 -0.29
N GLU A 6 6.06 -13.99 -0.05
CA GLU A 6 6.57 -13.47 1.22
C GLU A 6 6.53 -11.94 1.20
N ILE A 7 6.30 -11.35 2.38
CA ILE A 7 6.23 -9.91 2.59
C ILE A 7 7.02 -9.59 3.85
N ASP A 8 8.20 -9.03 3.66
CA ASP A 8 9.17 -8.77 4.72
C ASP A 8 9.58 -7.28 4.76
N ASP A 9 10.31 -6.90 5.81
CA ASP A 9 10.91 -5.57 5.98
C ASP A 9 9.95 -4.40 5.78
N VAL A 10 8.72 -4.58 6.23
CA VAL A 10 7.66 -3.55 6.11
C VAL A 10 8.02 -2.31 6.92
N GLN A 11 7.99 -1.14 6.27
CA GLN A 11 8.19 0.17 6.91
C GLN A 11 7.03 1.12 6.56
N PRO A 12 6.63 2.02 7.51
CA PRO A 12 7.19 2.23 8.85
C PRO A 12 6.57 1.27 9.88
N VAL A 13 7.42 0.57 10.63
CA VAL A 13 6.99 -0.31 11.72
C VAL A 13 7.77 0.01 13.00
N VAL A 14 7.06 0.26 14.11
CA VAL A 14 7.65 0.61 15.40
C VAL A 14 7.56 -0.60 16.34
N SER A 15 8.73 -1.01 16.88
CA SER A 15 8.83 -2.15 17.83
C SER A 15 8.08 -3.39 17.32
N CYS A 16 8.41 -3.84 16.12
CA CYS A 16 7.76 -4.99 15.47
C CYS A 16 6.22 -4.90 15.40
N GLY A 17 5.69 -3.68 15.25
CA GLY A 17 4.26 -3.42 15.19
C GLY A 17 3.57 -3.33 16.57
N ALA A 18 4.33 -3.29 17.67
CA ALA A 18 3.77 -3.14 19.00
C ALA A 18 3.14 -1.74 19.21
N TYR A 19 3.65 -0.72 18.53
CA TYR A 19 3.15 0.65 18.58
C TYR A 19 2.86 1.18 17.18
N PRO A 20 1.90 2.09 17.01
CA PRO A 20 1.68 2.76 15.74
C PRO A 20 2.86 3.69 15.41
N ALA A 21 3.22 3.75 14.15
CA ALA A 21 4.04 4.84 13.64
C ALA A 21 3.28 6.17 13.79
N LYS A 22 3.98 7.30 13.73
CA LYS A 22 3.36 8.63 13.86
C LYS A 22 3.45 9.40 12.57
N ALA A 23 2.41 10.15 12.29
CA ALA A 23 2.33 11.10 11.19
C ALA A 23 1.43 12.27 11.57
N VAL A 24 1.34 13.30 10.75
CA VAL A 24 0.36 14.37 10.87
C VAL A 24 -0.53 14.45 9.64
N VAL A 25 -1.68 15.10 9.79
CA VAL A 25 -2.61 15.32 8.66
C VAL A 25 -1.89 16.05 7.53
N GLY A 26 -2.05 15.54 6.30
CA GLY A 26 -1.44 16.10 5.10
C GLY A 26 0.02 15.71 4.86
N GLU A 27 0.65 14.96 5.77
CA GLU A 27 2.00 14.44 5.59
C GLU A 27 2.01 13.26 4.63
N VAL A 28 3.01 13.20 3.77
CA VAL A 28 3.26 12.01 2.95
C VAL A 28 3.88 10.95 3.84
N VAL A 29 3.18 9.83 4.02
CA VAL A 29 3.68 8.66 4.74
C VAL A 29 4.24 7.68 3.73
N PRO A 30 5.58 7.57 3.59
CA PRO A 30 6.19 6.57 2.73
C PRO A 30 6.05 5.19 3.35
N VAL A 31 5.80 4.20 2.51
CA VAL A 31 5.70 2.79 2.90
C VAL A 31 6.55 1.97 1.95
N CYS A 32 7.34 1.05 2.49
CA CYS A 32 8.05 0.08 1.67
C CYS A 32 8.00 -1.31 2.28
N ALA A 33 8.25 -2.33 1.45
CA ALA A 33 8.41 -3.71 1.86
C ALA A 33 9.15 -4.51 0.81
N SER A 34 9.85 -5.56 1.25
CA SER A 34 10.34 -6.59 0.37
C SER A 34 9.22 -7.59 0.07
N VAL A 35 8.88 -7.76 -1.22
CA VAL A 35 7.83 -8.68 -1.67
C VAL A 35 8.41 -9.61 -2.72
N TRP A 36 8.43 -10.89 -2.43
CA TRP A 36 9.11 -11.86 -3.28
C TRP A 36 8.47 -13.26 -3.23
N ARG A 37 8.83 -14.08 -4.18
CA ARG A 37 8.50 -15.52 -4.23
C ARG A 37 9.63 -16.30 -4.88
N GLU A 38 9.66 -17.60 -4.64
CA GLU A 38 10.56 -18.47 -5.38
C GLU A 38 10.19 -18.52 -6.87
N GLY A 39 11.22 -18.56 -7.73
CA GLY A 39 11.08 -18.66 -9.18
C GLY A 39 11.32 -17.33 -9.90
N HIS A 40 10.96 -17.29 -11.19
CA HIS A 40 11.19 -16.15 -12.08
C HIS A 40 9.92 -15.37 -12.43
N ASP A 41 8.79 -15.75 -11.85
CA ASP A 41 7.54 -15.07 -12.10
C ASP A 41 7.52 -13.70 -11.41
N ALA A 42 7.03 -12.70 -12.10
CA ALA A 42 6.89 -11.37 -11.55
C ALA A 42 5.90 -11.34 -10.37
N VAL A 43 6.25 -10.59 -9.35
CA VAL A 43 5.38 -10.25 -8.24
C VAL A 43 5.08 -8.75 -8.26
N ALA A 44 3.99 -8.37 -7.65
CA ALA A 44 3.65 -6.98 -7.44
C ALA A 44 2.99 -6.78 -6.07
N ALA A 45 2.90 -5.53 -5.64
CA ALA A 45 2.41 -5.19 -4.32
C ALA A 45 1.34 -4.09 -4.36
N THR A 46 0.45 -4.14 -3.39
CA THR A 46 -0.59 -3.12 -3.18
C THR A 46 -0.59 -2.68 -1.74
N LEU A 47 -0.46 -1.38 -1.51
CA LEU A 47 -0.64 -0.76 -0.21
C LEU A 47 -2.14 -0.56 0.04
N VAL A 48 -2.66 -1.17 1.11
CA VAL A 48 -4.06 -1.04 1.52
C VAL A 48 -4.13 -0.24 2.81
N VAL A 49 -4.81 0.90 2.78
CA VAL A 49 -4.89 1.86 3.89
C VAL A 49 -6.32 2.00 4.37
N ARG A 50 -6.53 2.05 5.68
CA ARG A 50 -7.86 2.20 6.29
C ARG A 50 -7.82 3.18 7.48
N TYR A 51 -8.80 4.06 7.56
CA TYR A 51 -9.06 4.88 8.74
C TYR A 51 -9.92 4.10 9.74
N LEU A 52 -9.51 4.06 11.03
CA LEU A 52 -10.19 3.31 12.08
C LEU A 52 -10.95 4.21 13.07
N GLY A 53 -10.72 5.51 13.09
CA GLY A 53 -11.42 6.43 13.96
C GLY A 53 -10.54 7.43 14.69
N ALA A 54 -11.16 8.45 15.30
CA ALA A 54 -10.47 9.57 15.94
C ALA A 54 -9.99 9.26 17.38
N ALA A 55 -10.50 8.22 18.02
CA ALA A 55 -10.16 7.92 19.41
C ALA A 55 -8.80 7.22 19.51
N TYR A 56 -7.87 7.85 20.24
CA TYR A 56 -6.68 7.15 20.71
C TYR A 56 -7.11 6.08 21.72
N PRO A 57 -6.54 4.87 21.69
CA PRO A 57 -6.84 3.88 22.71
C PRO A 57 -6.50 4.44 24.10
N PRO A 58 -7.30 4.18 25.14
CA PRO A 58 -7.00 4.62 26.50
C PRO A 58 -5.59 4.21 26.93
N LEU A 59 -4.97 5.04 27.78
CA LEU A 59 -3.66 4.75 28.38
C LEU A 59 -3.67 3.32 28.98
N GLY A 60 -2.69 2.50 28.57
CA GLY A 60 -2.58 1.10 28.99
C GLY A 60 -3.23 0.07 28.03
N GLN A 61 -3.98 0.51 27.02
CA GLN A 61 -4.44 -0.38 25.94
C GLN A 61 -3.50 -0.27 24.73
N ASN A 62 -2.87 -1.38 24.38
CA ASN A 62 -2.02 -1.44 23.20
C ASN A 62 -2.86 -1.22 21.93
N PRO A 63 -2.63 -0.14 21.14
CA PRO A 63 -3.36 0.10 19.89
C PRO A 63 -3.24 -1.05 18.89
N THR A 64 -2.14 -1.78 18.90
CA THR A 64 -1.93 -2.98 18.08
C THR A 64 -2.91 -4.10 18.40
N ARG A 65 -3.38 -4.21 19.66
CA ARG A 65 -4.42 -5.18 20.02
C ARG A 65 -5.73 -4.90 19.29
N ARG A 66 -6.08 -3.62 19.11
CA ARG A 66 -7.26 -3.20 18.34
C ARG A 66 -7.08 -3.47 16.85
N VAL A 67 -5.89 -3.23 16.32
CA VAL A 67 -5.54 -3.54 14.92
C VAL A 67 -5.64 -5.04 14.68
N LYS A 68 -5.02 -5.87 15.54
CA LYS A 68 -5.09 -7.35 15.43
C LYS A 68 -6.51 -7.90 15.62
N ALA A 69 -7.32 -7.30 16.49
CA ALA A 69 -8.71 -7.72 16.67
C ALA A 69 -9.58 -7.39 15.45
N LEU A 70 -9.29 -6.30 14.75
CA LEU A 70 -9.97 -5.93 13.50
C LEU A 70 -9.54 -6.82 12.33
N ASP A 71 -8.27 -7.23 12.27
CA ASP A 71 -7.78 -8.24 11.33
C ASP A 71 -8.53 -9.57 11.51
N ALA A 72 -8.61 -10.05 12.75
CA ALA A 72 -9.31 -11.28 13.06
C ALA A 72 -10.80 -11.21 12.73
N ALA A 73 -11.45 -10.05 12.95
CA ALA A 73 -12.86 -9.82 12.62
C ALA A 73 -13.08 -9.73 11.10
N GLU A 74 -12.15 -9.14 10.35
CA GLU A 74 -12.21 -9.06 8.89
C GLU A 74 -12.05 -10.46 8.25
N VAL A 75 -11.12 -11.26 8.76
CA VAL A 75 -10.94 -12.67 8.34
C VAL A 75 -12.15 -13.53 8.69
N ALA A 76 -12.81 -13.25 9.83
CA ALA A 76 -14.00 -13.97 10.27
C ALA A 76 -15.32 -13.46 9.64
N GLY A 77 -15.28 -12.42 8.79
CA GLY A 77 -16.48 -11.84 8.15
C GLY A 77 -17.43 -11.12 9.12
N SER A 78 -17.01 -10.85 10.35
CA SER A 78 -17.81 -10.22 11.39
C SER A 78 -17.71 -8.70 11.37
N THR A 79 -18.73 -8.02 10.86
CA THR A 79 -18.79 -6.55 10.69
C THR A 79 -19.66 -5.89 11.76
N THR A 80 -19.27 -5.92 13.03
CA THR A 80 -20.05 -5.27 14.10
C THR A 80 -19.45 -3.97 14.65
N SER A 81 -18.43 -3.39 14.03
CA SER A 81 -17.80 -2.15 14.48
C SER A 81 -18.15 -0.96 13.59
N THR A 82 -18.46 0.18 14.22
CA THR A 82 -18.71 1.48 13.54
C THR A 82 -17.51 1.94 12.67
N ALA A 83 -16.30 1.41 12.92
CA ALA A 83 -15.10 1.62 12.10
C ALA A 83 -15.16 0.91 10.74
N ALA A 84 -16.04 -0.07 10.56
CA ALA A 84 -16.20 -0.83 9.32
C ALA A 84 -16.85 -0.04 8.17
N LYS A 85 -17.31 1.21 8.39
CA LYS A 85 -17.99 2.03 7.36
C LYS A 85 -17.05 2.76 6.39
N VAL A 86 -15.76 2.85 6.69
CA VAL A 86 -14.81 3.51 5.79
C VAL A 86 -14.16 2.45 4.90
N LYS A 87 -14.45 2.51 3.59
CA LYS A 87 -13.84 1.61 2.62
C LYS A 87 -12.31 1.79 2.64
N PRO A 88 -11.53 0.69 2.62
CA PRO A 88 -10.10 0.80 2.48
C PRO A 88 -9.75 1.44 1.13
N ARG A 89 -8.67 2.22 1.12
CA ARG A 89 -8.07 2.76 -0.10
C ARG A 89 -6.90 1.85 -0.50
N ALA A 90 -6.81 1.50 -1.77
CA ALA A 90 -5.74 0.69 -2.31
C ALA A 90 -4.88 1.53 -3.25
N TYR A 91 -3.56 1.45 -3.06
CA TYR A 91 -2.57 2.16 -3.85
C TYR A 91 -1.60 1.13 -4.44
N PRO A 92 -1.35 1.13 -5.75
CA PRO A 92 -0.30 0.30 -6.32
C PRO A 92 1.06 0.71 -5.76
N MET A 93 1.93 -0.27 -5.54
CA MET A 93 3.32 -0.02 -5.14
C MET A 93 4.24 -0.21 -6.33
N THR A 94 5.32 0.57 -6.38
CA THR A 94 6.30 0.54 -7.47
C THR A 94 7.54 -0.21 -7.01
N LEU A 95 8.06 -1.10 -7.85
CA LEU A 95 9.35 -1.75 -7.63
C LEU A 95 10.47 -0.70 -7.68
N GLY A 96 11.31 -0.69 -6.65
CA GLY A 96 12.47 0.20 -6.56
C GLY A 96 13.68 -0.31 -7.34
N ALA A 97 14.80 0.40 -7.18
CA ALA A 97 16.09 -0.02 -7.76
C ALA A 97 16.69 -1.26 -7.06
N THR A 98 16.36 -1.47 -5.78
CA THR A 98 16.74 -2.66 -5.04
C THR A 98 15.78 -3.79 -5.42
N PRO A 99 16.28 -4.99 -5.80
CA PRO A 99 15.42 -6.13 -6.10
C PRO A 99 14.39 -6.39 -4.99
N ASP A 100 13.19 -6.74 -5.39
CA ASP A 100 12.06 -7.11 -4.52
C ASP A 100 11.56 -6.02 -3.57
N LEU A 101 12.20 -4.84 -3.51
CA LEU A 101 11.80 -3.73 -2.65
C LEU A 101 10.76 -2.85 -3.35
N PHE A 102 9.54 -2.89 -2.84
CA PHE A 102 8.42 -2.09 -3.33
C PHE A 102 8.19 -0.85 -2.49
N HIS A 103 7.85 0.25 -3.15
CA HIS A 103 7.56 1.55 -2.56
C HIS A 103 6.13 1.99 -2.85
N GLY A 104 5.48 2.53 -1.84
CA GLY A 104 4.19 3.18 -1.93
C GLY A 104 4.12 4.34 -0.96
N GLN A 105 3.04 5.09 -1.02
CA GLN A 105 2.80 6.19 -0.09
C GLN A 105 1.31 6.48 0.06
N PHE A 106 0.94 7.10 1.17
CA PHE A 106 -0.39 7.65 1.34
C PHE A 106 -0.34 8.96 2.12
N VAL A 107 -1.39 9.77 1.96
CA VAL A 107 -1.55 11.03 2.68
C VAL A 107 -2.80 10.93 3.53
N PRO A 108 -2.69 10.92 4.87
CA PRO A 108 -3.85 10.90 5.74
C PRO A 108 -4.55 12.26 5.72
N ASP A 109 -5.87 12.25 5.55
CA ASP A 109 -6.70 13.44 5.42
C ASP A 109 -7.34 13.90 6.74
N ARG A 110 -7.15 13.18 7.84
CA ARG A 110 -7.74 13.47 9.15
C ARG A 110 -6.98 12.85 10.31
N VAL A 111 -7.13 13.47 11.48
CA VAL A 111 -6.57 12.97 12.76
C VAL A 111 -7.21 11.66 13.17
N GLY A 112 -6.43 10.75 13.72
CA GLY A 112 -6.89 9.50 14.30
C GLY A 112 -6.01 8.30 13.98
N LEU A 113 -6.52 7.11 14.31
CA LEU A 113 -5.84 5.86 14.05
C LEU A 113 -6.12 5.40 12.61
N TRP A 114 -5.06 5.21 11.88
CA TRP A 114 -5.03 4.60 10.55
C TRP A 114 -4.33 3.27 10.63
N THR A 115 -4.60 2.41 9.69
CA THR A 115 -3.84 1.18 9.46
C THR A 115 -3.42 1.09 8.03
N PHE A 116 -2.32 0.39 7.81
CA PHE A 116 -1.91 -0.04 6.49
C PHE A 116 -1.45 -1.50 6.53
N ARG A 117 -1.57 -2.17 5.41
CA ARG A 117 -0.98 -3.47 5.13
C ARG A 117 -0.51 -3.50 3.68
N ILE A 118 0.33 -4.44 3.37
CA ILE A 118 0.77 -4.71 2.00
C ILE A 118 0.18 -6.04 1.57
N ASP A 119 -0.48 -6.05 0.43
CA ASP A 119 -0.96 -7.26 -0.22
C ASP A 119 0.01 -7.58 -1.37
N GLY A 120 0.77 -8.67 -1.26
CA GLY A 120 1.64 -9.18 -2.32
C GLY A 120 0.86 -10.13 -3.24
N TRP A 121 1.12 -10.09 -4.54
CA TRP A 121 0.42 -10.92 -5.52
C TRP A 121 1.30 -11.22 -6.73
N GLY A 122 1.06 -12.38 -7.35
CA GLY A 122 1.71 -12.75 -8.61
C GLY A 122 1.14 -11.97 -9.77
N ASP A 123 2.01 -11.42 -10.62
CA ASP A 123 1.67 -10.66 -11.80
C ASP A 123 1.91 -11.50 -13.08
N PRO A 124 0.91 -12.28 -13.50
CA PRO A 124 1.06 -13.14 -14.69
C PRO A 124 1.19 -12.32 -15.97
N ILE A 125 0.65 -11.10 -16.01
CA ILE A 125 0.77 -10.22 -17.17
C ILE A 125 2.20 -9.73 -17.34
N THR A 126 2.82 -9.23 -16.27
CA THR A 126 4.23 -8.79 -16.31
C THR A 126 5.16 -9.95 -16.57
N THR A 127 4.91 -11.13 -15.99
CA THR A 127 5.66 -12.36 -16.29
C THR A 127 5.62 -12.67 -17.78
N TRP A 128 4.42 -12.69 -18.36
CA TRP A 128 4.22 -12.95 -19.79
C TRP A 128 4.89 -11.88 -20.67
N ARG A 129 4.71 -10.61 -20.35
CA ARG A 129 5.30 -9.49 -21.11
C ARG A 129 6.82 -9.57 -21.17
N ASN A 130 7.45 -9.82 -20.00
CA ASN A 130 8.90 -9.96 -19.93
C ASN A 130 9.40 -11.12 -20.79
N ALA A 131 8.72 -12.28 -20.74
CA ALA A 131 9.08 -13.43 -21.53
C ALA A 131 8.91 -13.20 -23.05
N VAL A 132 7.78 -12.61 -23.47
CA VAL A 132 7.52 -12.32 -24.88
C VAL A 132 8.47 -11.26 -25.40
N THR A 133 8.71 -10.18 -24.66
CA THR A 133 9.65 -9.12 -25.07
C THR A 133 11.05 -9.70 -25.28
N ALA A 134 11.56 -10.49 -24.33
CA ALA A 134 12.88 -11.11 -24.46
C ALA A 134 13.00 -12.03 -25.69
N LYS A 135 11.93 -12.76 -26.02
CA LYS A 135 11.89 -13.64 -27.22
C LYS A 135 11.80 -12.84 -28.51
N LEU A 136 11.04 -11.75 -28.55
CA LEU A 136 10.96 -10.83 -29.68
C LEU A 136 12.33 -10.17 -29.94
N ASP A 137 12.99 -9.70 -28.89
CA ASP A 137 14.33 -9.10 -28.96
C ASP A 137 15.39 -10.11 -29.45
N ALA A 138 15.19 -11.39 -29.14
CA ALA A 138 16.01 -12.50 -29.66
C ALA A 138 15.69 -12.89 -31.11
N GLY A 139 14.72 -12.25 -31.79
CA GLY A 139 14.33 -12.48 -33.14
C GLY A 139 13.59 -13.81 -33.37
N GLN A 140 12.93 -14.37 -32.36
CA GLN A 140 12.13 -15.59 -32.51
C GLN A 140 10.92 -15.35 -33.40
N GLY A 141 10.64 -16.34 -34.28
CA GLY A 141 9.59 -16.23 -35.31
C GLY A 141 8.21 -16.67 -34.82
N GLU A 142 7.27 -16.64 -35.75
CA GLU A 142 5.87 -16.98 -35.49
C GLU A 142 5.67 -18.37 -34.89
N THR A 143 6.36 -19.38 -35.42
CA THR A 143 6.24 -20.78 -34.99
C THR A 143 6.61 -20.93 -33.50
N GLU A 144 7.65 -20.22 -33.04
CA GLU A 144 8.19 -20.31 -31.70
C GLU A 144 7.33 -19.52 -30.69
N LEU A 145 6.82 -18.36 -31.10
CA LEU A 145 6.06 -17.43 -30.25
C LEU A 145 4.56 -17.67 -30.24
N ASN A 146 4.00 -18.44 -31.20
CA ASN A 146 2.54 -18.55 -31.34
C ASN A 146 1.85 -18.98 -30.04
N ASN A 147 2.41 -19.94 -29.32
CA ASN A 147 1.83 -20.37 -28.03
C ASN A 147 1.88 -19.27 -26.96
N ASP A 148 2.99 -18.54 -26.88
CA ASP A 148 3.14 -17.44 -25.91
C ASP A 148 2.14 -16.31 -26.20
N LEU A 149 1.92 -15.98 -27.47
CA LEU A 149 0.95 -14.98 -27.89
C LEU A 149 -0.50 -15.42 -27.58
N LEU A 150 -0.83 -16.69 -27.76
CA LEU A 150 -2.13 -17.23 -27.36
C LEU A 150 -2.35 -17.20 -25.86
N VAL A 151 -1.31 -17.51 -25.06
CA VAL A 151 -1.35 -17.37 -23.58
C VAL A 151 -1.59 -15.90 -23.21
N GLY A 152 -0.89 -14.96 -23.85
CA GLY A 152 -1.12 -13.53 -23.63
C GLY A 152 -2.54 -13.09 -23.92
N ALA A 153 -3.12 -13.57 -25.01
CA ALA A 153 -4.52 -13.29 -25.35
C ALA A 153 -5.49 -13.76 -24.25
N GLN A 154 -5.29 -14.97 -23.71
CA GLN A 154 -6.10 -15.49 -22.60
C GLN A 154 -5.93 -14.68 -21.31
N LEU A 155 -4.70 -14.23 -21.01
CA LEU A 155 -4.43 -13.40 -19.84
C LEU A 155 -5.12 -12.04 -19.96
N LEU A 156 -5.09 -11.39 -21.11
CA LEU A 156 -5.76 -10.11 -21.34
C LEU A 156 -7.28 -10.23 -21.27
N GLU A 157 -7.87 -11.30 -21.79
CA GLU A 157 -9.30 -11.58 -21.65
C GLU A 157 -9.72 -11.78 -20.19
N ARG A 158 -8.92 -12.52 -19.42
CA ARG A 158 -9.14 -12.66 -17.98
C ARG A 158 -9.04 -11.31 -17.27
N ALA A 159 -8.02 -10.50 -17.59
CA ALA A 159 -7.86 -9.16 -17.02
C ALA A 159 -9.07 -8.27 -17.33
N ALA A 160 -9.59 -8.31 -18.56
CA ALA A 160 -10.75 -7.55 -18.98
C ALA A 160 -12.01 -7.83 -18.12
N THR A 161 -12.12 -9.01 -17.50
CA THR A 161 -13.26 -9.29 -16.61
C THR A 161 -13.29 -8.41 -15.37
N GLY A 162 -12.12 -7.98 -14.86
CA GLY A 162 -11.95 -7.10 -13.70
C GLY A 162 -12.07 -5.60 -14.03
N VAL A 163 -12.11 -5.23 -15.30
CA VAL A 163 -12.15 -3.84 -15.78
C VAL A 163 -13.61 -3.40 -15.99
N PRO A 164 -14.01 -2.13 -15.66
CA PRO A 164 -15.31 -1.58 -16.02
C PRO A 164 -15.59 -1.72 -17.53
N ARG A 165 -16.87 -1.95 -17.89
CA ARG A 165 -17.26 -2.28 -19.29
C ARG A 165 -16.75 -1.24 -20.31
N GLU A 166 -16.82 0.02 -19.94
CA GLU A 166 -16.42 1.18 -20.76
C GLU A 166 -14.92 1.23 -21.07
N HIS A 167 -14.09 0.49 -20.32
CA HIS A 167 -12.64 0.50 -20.46
C HIS A 167 -12.05 -0.84 -20.95
N ARG A 168 -12.89 -1.81 -21.34
CA ARG A 168 -12.43 -3.15 -21.71
C ARG A 168 -11.85 -3.27 -23.13
N SER A 169 -12.29 -2.37 -24.03
CA SER A 169 -11.97 -2.47 -25.47
C SER A 169 -10.47 -2.63 -25.72
N PRO A 170 -9.56 -1.81 -25.14
CA PRO A 170 -8.14 -1.94 -25.42
C PRO A 170 -7.56 -3.33 -25.10
N LEU A 171 -8.03 -3.97 -24.02
CA LEU A 171 -7.57 -5.33 -23.65
C LEU A 171 -8.11 -6.39 -24.60
N LEU A 172 -9.37 -6.26 -25.01
CA LEU A 172 -10.00 -7.22 -25.93
C LEU A 172 -9.44 -7.10 -27.35
N ASP A 173 -9.19 -5.87 -27.81
CA ASP A 173 -8.58 -5.60 -29.12
C ASP A 173 -7.14 -6.12 -29.16
N ALA A 174 -6.37 -5.92 -28.08
CA ALA A 174 -5.03 -6.48 -27.94
C ALA A 174 -5.07 -8.02 -27.91
N ALA A 175 -6.02 -8.63 -27.18
CA ALA A 175 -6.19 -10.08 -27.18
C ALA A 175 -6.57 -10.63 -28.56
N ALA A 176 -7.41 -9.92 -29.31
CA ALA A 176 -7.76 -10.29 -30.68
C ALA A 176 -6.55 -10.18 -31.64
N ALA A 177 -5.74 -9.12 -31.51
CA ALA A 177 -4.52 -8.94 -32.30
C ALA A 177 -3.50 -10.09 -32.09
N LEU A 178 -3.33 -10.49 -30.81
CA LEU A 178 -2.44 -11.61 -30.46
C LEU A 178 -2.84 -12.94 -31.11
N ARG A 179 -4.11 -13.12 -31.51
CA ARG A 179 -4.61 -14.33 -32.17
C ARG A 179 -4.52 -14.30 -33.70
N GLN A 180 -4.20 -13.14 -34.30
CA GLN A 180 -4.09 -13.06 -35.75
C GLN A 180 -2.85 -13.81 -36.24
N PRO A 181 -2.86 -14.36 -37.47
CA PRO A 181 -1.65 -14.88 -38.10
C PRO A 181 -0.72 -13.73 -38.50
N GLY A 182 0.58 -14.01 -38.62
CA GLY A 182 1.55 -13.07 -39.15
C GLY A 182 2.65 -12.67 -38.20
N ASP A 183 3.30 -11.56 -38.47
CA ASP A 183 4.47 -11.09 -37.75
C ASP A 183 4.21 -10.95 -36.22
N PRO A 184 4.98 -11.67 -35.34
CA PRO A 184 4.80 -11.63 -33.93
C PRO A 184 4.94 -10.21 -33.32
N VAL A 185 5.82 -9.37 -33.87
CA VAL A 185 6.02 -7.99 -33.42
C VAL A 185 4.74 -7.17 -33.61
N ALA A 186 4.16 -7.26 -34.80
CA ALA A 186 2.91 -6.56 -35.12
C ALA A 186 1.74 -7.06 -34.26
N ARG A 187 1.65 -8.37 -34.02
CA ARG A 187 0.63 -9.00 -33.15
C ARG A 187 0.72 -8.55 -31.69
N ALA A 188 1.94 -8.42 -31.16
CA ALA A 188 2.18 -8.04 -29.78
C ALA A 188 2.07 -6.52 -29.53
N ALA A 189 2.11 -5.69 -30.57
CA ALA A 189 2.21 -4.23 -30.44
C ALA A 189 1.14 -3.61 -29.54
N LEU A 190 -0.13 -3.98 -29.68
CA LEU A 190 -1.22 -3.47 -28.85
C LEU A 190 -1.10 -3.95 -27.40
N ALA A 191 -0.76 -5.22 -27.18
CA ALA A 191 -0.62 -5.79 -25.85
C ALA A 191 0.57 -5.20 -25.06
N LEU A 192 1.59 -4.72 -25.76
CA LEU A 192 2.76 -4.06 -25.17
C LEU A 192 2.62 -2.52 -25.13
N SER A 193 1.52 -1.95 -25.59
CA SER A 193 1.28 -0.50 -25.63
C SER A 193 1.20 0.12 -24.23
N HIS A 194 1.42 1.43 -24.17
CA HIS A 194 1.23 2.22 -22.93
C HIS A 194 -0.22 2.20 -22.48
N GLU A 195 -1.19 2.29 -23.39
CA GLU A 195 -2.61 2.27 -23.07
C GLU A 195 -3.02 1.02 -22.30
N VAL A 196 -2.61 -0.16 -22.79
CA VAL A 196 -2.85 -1.44 -22.12
C VAL A 196 -2.10 -1.51 -20.79
N THR A 197 -0.88 -0.97 -20.73
CA THR A 197 -0.08 -0.94 -19.50
C THR A 197 -0.75 -0.10 -18.41
N ASP A 198 -1.20 1.10 -18.72
CA ASP A 198 -1.84 2.02 -17.79
C ASP A 198 -3.16 1.44 -17.27
N LEU A 199 -3.92 0.78 -18.16
CA LEU A 199 -5.15 0.13 -17.78
C LEU A 199 -4.92 -1.05 -16.82
N LEU A 200 -3.90 -1.86 -17.06
CA LEU A 200 -3.51 -2.98 -16.19
C LEU A 200 -2.88 -2.50 -14.87
N TRP A 201 -2.27 -1.31 -14.86
CA TRP A 201 -1.83 -0.67 -13.63
C TRP A 201 -3.01 -0.28 -12.72
N GLN A 202 -4.10 0.19 -13.30
CA GLN A 202 -5.31 0.55 -12.56
C GLN A 202 -6.13 -0.68 -12.13
N TYR A 203 -6.21 -1.68 -13.02
CA TYR A 203 -7.02 -2.89 -12.86
C TYR A 203 -6.18 -4.16 -13.06
N PRO A 204 -5.23 -4.44 -12.15
CA PRO A 204 -4.32 -5.56 -12.33
C PRO A 204 -5.00 -6.93 -12.22
N LEU A 205 -4.57 -7.88 -13.03
CA LEU A 205 -4.89 -9.28 -12.87
C LEU A 205 -4.01 -9.87 -11.76
N ARG A 206 -4.60 -10.10 -10.60
CA ARG A 206 -3.88 -10.57 -9.41
C ARG A 206 -4.06 -12.05 -9.20
N GLU A 207 -2.97 -12.77 -9.01
CA GLU A 207 -2.95 -14.18 -8.66
C GLU A 207 -2.23 -14.42 -7.34
N LEU A 208 -2.56 -15.52 -6.66
CA LEU A 208 -1.87 -15.95 -5.44
C LEU A 208 -1.77 -14.85 -4.36
N VAL A 209 -2.80 -14.05 -4.18
CA VAL A 209 -2.77 -12.90 -3.27
C VAL A 209 -2.46 -13.35 -1.84
N THR A 210 -1.35 -12.84 -1.30
CA THR A 210 -0.99 -12.95 0.11
C THR A 210 -1.26 -11.62 0.79
N ARG A 211 -2.05 -11.64 1.85
CA ARG A 211 -2.31 -10.44 2.67
C ARG A 211 -1.30 -10.37 3.78
N GLY A 212 -0.54 -9.26 3.83
CA GLY A 212 0.40 -8.99 4.89
C GLY A 212 -0.28 -8.59 6.20
N SER A 213 0.52 -8.50 7.25
CA SER A 213 0.09 -8.02 8.58
C SER A 213 -0.35 -6.56 8.52
N GLN A 214 -1.31 -6.18 9.36
CA GLN A 214 -1.72 -4.79 9.52
C GLN A 214 -0.85 -4.07 10.55
N PHE A 215 -0.43 -2.84 10.20
CA PHE A 215 0.33 -1.95 11.06
C PHE A 215 -0.45 -0.65 11.31
N GLY A 216 -0.29 -0.09 12.51
CA GLY A 216 -0.95 1.14 12.90
C GLY A 216 -0.13 2.39 12.53
N VAL A 217 -0.84 3.48 12.19
CA VAL A 217 -0.29 4.83 12.09
C VAL A 217 -1.21 5.76 12.87
N TRP A 218 -0.68 6.40 13.90
CA TRP A 218 -1.37 7.46 14.62
C TRP A 218 -1.11 8.79 13.91
N VAL A 219 -2.17 9.39 13.40
CA VAL A 219 -2.11 10.68 12.69
C VAL A 219 -2.60 11.77 13.64
N ASP A 220 -1.77 12.77 13.88
CA ASP A 220 -2.04 13.90 14.76
C ASP A 220 -2.30 15.19 13.96
N ARG A 221 -2.62 16.28 14.66
CA ARG A 221 -2.72 17.61 14.08
C ARG A 221 -1.37 18.09 13.56
N PRO A 222 -1.30 18.96 12.55
CA PRO A 222 -0.02 19.45 12.00
C PRO A 222 0.91 20.10 13.03
N LEU A 223 0.35 20.79 14.04
CA LEU A 223 1.11 21.40 15.13
C LEU A 223 1.86 20.40 16.03
N ALA A 224 1.51 19.11 15.98
CA ALA A 224 2.25 18.07 16.70
C ALA A 224 3.68 17.85 16.19
N ARG A 225 4.04 18.41 15.03
CA ARG A 225 5.43 18.44 14.51
C ARG A 225 6.30 19.51 15.16
N CYS A 226 5.68 20.47 15.82
CA CYS A 226 6.36 21.56 16.49
C CYS A 226 6.18 21.39 17.99
N GLY A 227 7.25 21.26 18.74
CA GLY A 227 7.26 21.23 20.21
C GLY A 227 8.16 22.35 20.72
N ALA A 228 7.68 23.10 21.71
CA ALA A 228 8.50 23.95 22.55
C ALA A 228 8.44 23.39 23.95
N TRP A 229 9.58 23.28 24.59
CA TRP A 229 9.69 22.90 25.98
C TRP A 229 10.19 24.11 26.73
N ASP A 230 9.32 24.61 27.61
CA ASP A 230 9.68 25.69 28.52
C ASP A 230 9.79 25.10 29.94
N GLU A 231 10.93 25.34 30.57
CA GLU A 231 11.11 24.99 31.96
C GLU A 231 10.85 26.24 32.85
N MET A 232 9.99 26.10 33.84
CA MET A 232 9.73 27.15 34.76
C MET A 232 9.63 26.59 36.20
N PHE A 233 10.03 27.43 37.16
CA PHE A 233 9.84 27.13 38.56
C PHE A 233 8.63 27.95 39.09
N PRO A 234 7.47 27.33 39.29
CA PRO A 234 6.26 28.06 39.72
C PRO A 234 6.48 28.96 40.92
N ARG A 235 7.34 28.55 41.86
CA ARG A 235 7.70 29.38 43.02
C ARG A 235 8.31 30.73 42.63
N SER A 236 9.02 30.81 41.53
CA SER A 236 9.66 32.04 41.06
C SER A 236 8.71 33.04 40.40
N THR A 237 7.47 32.63 40.11
CA THR A 237 6.46 33.45 39.41
C THR A 237 5.64 34.34 40.35
N GLY A 238 5.81 34.23 41.66
CA GLY A 238 5.05 35.01 42.64
C GLY A 238 5.48 36.47 42.80
N GLY A 239 6.67 36.84 42.23
CA GLY A 239 7.18 38.19 42.32
C GLY A 239 7.69 38.59 43.74
N TRP A 240 7.47 39.84 44.13
CA TRP A 240 7.97 40.42 45.39
C TRP A 240 6.82 41.10 46.16
N ASP A 241 6.84 40.98 47.48
CA ASP A 241 5.90 41.68 48.33
C ASP A 241 6.26 43.16 48.48
N ARG A 242 5.40 43.92 49.14
CA ARG A 242 5.59 45.34 49.42
C ARG A 242 6.81 45.65 50.30
N HIS A 243 7.43 44.66 50.92
CA HIS A 243 8.62 44.76 51.73
C HIS A 243 9.90 44.27 51.03
N GLY A 244 9.80 43.96 49.72
CA GLY A 244 10.91 43.49 48.92
C GLY A 244 11.34 42.05 49.23
N ARG A 245 10.39 41.20 49.74
CA ARG A 245 10.64 39.78 49.95
C ARG A 245 10.05 38.96 48.81
N PRO A 246 10.76 37.93 48.36
CA PRO A 246 10.22 37.04 47.32
C PRO A 246 8.97 36.32 47.83
N VAL A 247 7.95 36.25 47.00
CA VAL A 247 6.69 35.52 47.26
C VAL A 247 6.67 34.28 46.38
N ASP A 248 6.32 33.15 46.96
CA ASP A 248 6.15 31.91 46.20
C ASP A 248 4.98 32.02 45.21
N GLY A 249 5.23 31.72 43.98
CA GLY A 249 4.19 31.62 42.95
C GLY A 249 3.47 30.28 42.98
N THR A 250 2.41 30.20 42.21
CA THR A 250 1.58 29.01 41.99
C THR A 250 1.38 28.81 40.52
N PHE A 251 0.81 27.66 40.08
CA PHE A 251 0.40 27.47 38.72
C PHE A 251 -0.65 28.48 38.19
N ARG A 252 -1.26 29.26 39.05
CA ARG A 252 -2.16 30.35 38.68
C ARG A 252 -1.42 31.64 38.37
N THR A 253 -0.23 31.84 38.93
CA THR A 253 0.61 33.04 38.75
C THR A 253 1.67 32.83 37.67
N ALA A 254 1.84 31.60 37.20
CA ALA A 254 2.67 31.21 36.06
C ALA A 254 1.86 31.22 34.76
#